data_79adcf33dd957aee155e8134ae1ccf4c
#
_entry.id   79adcf33dd957aee155e8134ae1ccf4c
#
_cell.length_a   1.000
_cell.length_b   1.000
_cell.length_c   1.000
_cell.angle_alpha   90.00
_cell.angle_beta   90.00
_cell.angle_gamma   90.00
#
_symmetry.space_group_name_H-M   'P 1'
#
loop_
_entity.id
_entity.type
_entity.pdbx_description
1 polymer ?
#
loop_
_entity_poly.entity_id
_entity_poly.type
_entity_poly.pdbx_seq_one_letter_code
_entity_poly.pdbx_strand_id
1 'polypeptide(L)'
;MSSNTYCVIMAGGIGTRFWPMSRQVKPKQFLDILGTGKSFIRSTFERFAAIVPAENFLVVTNRRYRDLVLEHIPELQPRQVLCEPIGRNTAPCIAYAAYTLRKINPEAEMIVTPADHLILNETDFHAIIRECLEFADRHDALMTVGIKPSRPDTGYGYIQKSNNDVISRVKCFTEKPNLELAQTFVQCGEFFWNAGIFIWKVSSIIEAFCRHLPEHHALFSAIMEDLGTDREEAAIEQVFSECRAISIDYGIMEKADNVYVRCGDFGWSDVGTWGSVYQLSRKDAYANAKSNDGCYTYDTRNSIISIPAGKIAVIKGLKDYIVVDTD
;
A
#
# COMPACT_ATOMS: atom_id res chain seq x y z
N MET A 1 -1.65 17.37 -16.58
CA MET A 1 -1.83 17.11 -15.15
C MET A 1 -1.17 18.21 -14.38
N SER A 2 -1.68 18.52 -13.19
CA SER A 2 -1.13 19.56 -12.32
C SER A 2 0.31 19.22 -11.94
N SER A 3 1.23 20.18 -12.03
CA SER A 3 2.59 20.06 -11.50
C SER A 3 2.63 19.84 -9.98
N ASN A 4 1.44 19.84 -9.34
CA ASN A 4 1.26 19.78 -7.90
C ASN A 4 0.88 18.38 -7.39
N THR A 5 0.71 17.36 -8.25
CA THR A 5 0.37 16.01 -7.83
C THR A 5 1.63 15.24 -7.46
N TYR A 6 1.64 14.66 -6.27
CA TYR A 6 2.73 13.84 -5.71
C TYR A 6 2.24 12.43 -5.39
N CYS A 7 3.11 11.42 -5.55
CA CYS A 7 2.83 10.05 -5.16
C CYS A 7 3.74 9.64 -3.99
N VAL A 8 3.13 9.22 -2.89
CA VAL A 8 3.81 8.71 -1.70
C VAL A 8 3.62 7.20 -1.61
N ILE A 9 4.71 6.46 -1.77
CA ILE A 9 4.72 5.01 -1.67
C ILE A 9 5.13 4.61 -0.25
N MET A 10 4.23 3.94 0.48
CA MET A 10 4.51 3.41 1.81
C MET A 10 5.18 2.04 1.70
N ALA A 11 6.45 1.94 2.08
CA ALA A 11 7.30 0.75 1.92
C ALA A 11 7.91 0.26 3.25
N GLY A 12 7.22 0.46 4.38
CA GLY A 12 7.72 0.14 5.74
C GLY A 12 7.46 -1.29 6.22
N GLY A 13 6.60 -2.07 5.55
CA GLY A 13 6.20 -3.41 5.97
C GLY A 13 7.28 -4.48 5.78
N ILE A 14 7.33 -5.50 6.65
CA ILE A 14 8.26 -6.64 6.51
C ILE A 14 7.64 -7.79 5.70
N GLY A 15 6.31 -7.94 5.70
CA GLY A 15 5.60 -8.99 4.95
C GLY A 15 5.86 -10.41 5.47
N THR A 16 5.89 -10.61 6.79
CA THR A 16 6.24 -11.86 7.48
C THR A 16 5.44 -13.10 7.04
N ARG A 17 4.23 -12.90 6.51
CA ARG A 17 3.37 -13.99 6.00
C ARG A 17 3.95 -14.75 4.80
N PHE A 18 4.95 -14.18 4.12
CA PHE A 18 5.67 -14.81 3.00
C PHE A 18 7.01 -15.43 3.39
N TRP A 19 7.27 -15.59 4.69
CA TRP A 19 8.43 -16.35 5.10
C TRP A 19 8.42 -17.76 4.46
N PRO A 20 9.56 -18.27 3.94
CA PRO A 20 10.93 -17.74 4.02
C PRO A 20 11.35 -16.82 2.85
N MET A 21 10.49 -16.52 1.88
CA MET A 21 10.83 -15.58 0.79
C MET A 21 11.00 -14.16 1.32
N SER A 22 10.03 -13.66 2.10
CA SER A 22 10.11 -12.35 2.72
C SER A 22 10.87 -12.46 4.05
N ARG A 23 11.96 -11.73 4.17
CA ARG A 23 12.86 -11.69 5.34
C ARG A 23 13.18 -10.24 5.68
N GLN A 24 13.70 -9.98 6.90
CA GLN A 24 14.12 -8.62 7.31
C GLN A 24 15.14 -7.98 6.36
N VAL A 25 16.01 -8.78 5.74
CA VAL A 25 17.00 -8.29 4.76
C VAL A 25 16.39 -7.99 3.39
N LYS A 26 15.28 -8.62 3.05
CA LYS A 26 14.57 -8.41 1.78
C LYS A 26 13.06 -8.59 1.98
N PRO A 27 12.34 -7.54 2.40
CA PRO A 27 10.90 -7.56 2.61
C PRO A 27 10.09 -7.79 1.33
N LYS A 28 8.79 -8.11 1.49
CA LYS A 28 7.85 -8.43 0.42
C LYS A 28 7.88 -7.44 -0.75
N GLN A 29 7.91 -6.14 -0.48
CA GLN A 29 7.86 -5.11 -1.52
C GLN A 29 9.05 -5.14 -2.49
N PHE A 30 10.17 -5.76 -2.10
CA PHE A 30 11.36 -5.93 -2.93
C PHE A 30 11.44 -7.29 -3.63
N LEU A 31 10.38 -8.11 -3.53
CA LEU A 31 10.30 -9.44 -4.14
C LEU A 31 9.46 -9.41 -5.41
N ASP A 32 9.80 -10.30 -6.34
CA ASP A 32 8.95 -10.70 -7.46
C ASP A 32 8.26 -12.04 -7.12
N ILE A 33 7.20 -11.98 -6.33
CA ILE A 33 6.47 -13.17 -5.88
C ILE A 33 5.63 -13.79 -7.01
N LEU A 34 5.23 -12.97 -7.99
CA LEU A 34 4.33 -13.38 -9.07
C LEU A 34 5.07 -13.78 -10.34
N GLY A 35 6.41 -13.68 -10.38
CA GLY A 35 7.22 -14.04 -11.56
C GLY A 35 7.04 -13.09 -12.74
N THR A 36 6.84 -11.81 -12.47
CA THR A 36 6.63 -10.76 -13.48
C THR A 36 7.93 -10.16 -14.02
N GLY A 37 9.07 -10.51 -13.41
CA GLY A 37 10.38 -9.90 -13.66
C GLY A 37 10.60 -8.58 -12.91
N LYS A 38 9.65 -8.16 -12.09
CA LYS A 38 9.71 -6.89 -11.33
C LYS A 38 9.29 -7.09 -9.88
N SER A 39 9.94 -6.36 -8.97
CA SER A 39 9.47 -6.30 -7.58
C SER A 39 8.15 -5.53 -7.46
N PHE A 40 7.43 -5.74 -6.36
CA PHE A 40 6.19 -5.01 -6.11
C PHE A 40 6.38 -3.49 -6.09
N ILE A 41 7.42 -2.99 -5.42
CA ILE A 41 7.68 -1.56 -5.35
C ILE A 41 8.00 -0.96 -6.72
N ARG A 42 8.74 -1.70 -7.58
CA ARG A 42 9.01 -1.30 -8.96
C ARG A 42 7.71 -1.21 -9.76
N SER A 43 6.87 -2.23 -9.69
CA SER A 43 5.56 -2.26 -10.38
C SER A 43 4.65 -1.13 -9.90
N THR A 44 4.67 -0.82 -8.59
CA THR A 44 3.91 0.30 -8.03
C THR A 44 4.42 1.64 -8.56
N PHE A 45 5.74 1.86 -8.57
CA PHE A 45 6.32 3.08 -9.13
C PHE A 45 5.94 3.26 -10.60
N GLU A 46 6.15 2.25 -11.45
CA GLU A 46 5.83 2.34 -12.88
C GLU A 46 4.35 2.63 -13.14
N ARG A 47 3.47 2.02 -12.38
CA ARG A 47 2.02 2.26 -12.46
C ARG A 47 1.67 3.73 -12.22
N PHE A 48 2.22 4.33 -11.19
CA PHE A 48 1.95 5.74 -10.89
C PHE A 48 2.78 6.70 -11.75
N ALA A 49 3.89 6.28 -12.33
CA ALA A 49 4.69 7.10 -13.26
C ALA A 49 3.93 7.46 -14.56
N ALA A 50 2.84 6.75 -14.87
CA ALA A 50 1.90 7.13 -15.93
C ALA A 50 1.00 8.35 -15.56
N ILE A 51 0.99 8.75 -14.28
CA ILE A 51 0.15 9.84 -13.74
C ILE A 51 1.02 10.96 -13.17
N VAL A 52 2.11 10.61 -12.48
CA VAL A 52 2.96 11.52 -11.71
C VAL A 52 4.40 11.44 -12.24
N PRO A 53 5.07 12.58 -12.50
CA PRO A 53 6.47 12.57 -12.94
C PRO A 53 7.40 12.09 -11.81
N ALA A 54 8.56 11.50 -12.18
CA ALA A 54 9.47 10.84 -11.23
C ALA A 54 9.97 11.78 -10.10
N GLU A 55 10.14 13.06 -10.39
CA GLU A 55 10.53 14.07 -9.42
C GLU A 55 9.50 14.33 -8.31
N ASN A 56 8.24 13.95 -8.53
CA ASN A 56 7.13 14.12 -7.60
C ASN A 56 6.81 12.84 -6.82
N PHE A 57 7.70 11.86 -6.81
CA PHE A 57 7.56 10.69 -5.95
C PHE A 57 8.28 10.89 -4.61
N LEU A 58 7.67 10.38 -3.55
CA LEU A 58 8.31 10.13 -2.27
C LEU A 58 8.11 8.65 -1.90
N VAL A 59 9.12 8.02 -1.35
CA VAL A 59 9.02 6.68 -0.78
C VAL A 59 9.31 6.76 0.71
N VAL A 60 8.36 6.36 1.54
CA VAL A 60 8.57 6.31 3.00
C VAL A 60 8.87 4.87 3.38
N THR A 61 10.04 4.65 3.98
CA THR A 61 10.50 3.31 4.34
C THR A 61 11.36 3.33 5.60
N ASN A 62 11.67 2.15 6.16
CA ASN A 62 12.66 2.07 7.23
C ASN A 62 14.05 2.42 6.69
N ARG A 63 14.86 3.13 7.48
CA ARG A 63 16.24 3.58 7.14
C ARG A 63 17.09 2.45 6.52
N ARG A 64 16.97 1.21 7.01
CA ARG A 64 17.71 0.04 6.51
C ARG A 64 17.39 -0.35 5.06
N TYR A 65 16.29 0.11 4.51
CA TYR A 65 15.83 -0.24 3.17
C TYR A 65 16.03 0.88 2.14
N ARG A 66 16.65 1.99 2.53
CA ARG A 66 16.90 3.14 1.65
C ARG A 66 17.62 2.72 0.36
N ASP A 67 18.71 1.97 0.51
CA ASP A 67 19.52 1.55 -0.65
C ASP A 67 18.75 0.56 -1.54
N LEU A 68 17.95 -0.35 -0.95
CA LEU A 68 17.06 -1.23 -1.71
C LEU A 68 16.02 -0.45 -2.51
N VAL A 69 15.45 0.62 -1.96
CA VAL A 69 14.51 1.48 -2.71
C VAL A 69 15.21 2.09 -3.92
N LEU A 70 16.40 2.65 -3.74
CA LEU A 70 17.18 3.27 -4.84
C LEU A 70 17.67 2.24 -5.87
N GLU A 71 17.95 1.01 -5.45
CA GLU A 71 18.27 -0.11 -6.35
C GLU A 71 17.08 -0.49 -7.24
N HIS A 72 15.89 -0.58 -6.64
CA HIS A 72 14.67 -0.98 -7.35
C HIS A 72 14.01 0.15 -8.15
N ILE A 73 14.25 1.40 -7.76
CA ILE A 73 13.72 2.61 -8.44
C ILE A 73 14.87 3.59 -8.66
N PRO A 74 15.77 3.33 -9.63
CA PRO A 74 16.95 4.16 -9.87
C PRO A 74 16.62 5.56 -10.41
N GLU A 75 15.38 5.84 -10.79
CA GLU A 75 14.90 7.16 -11.18
C GLU A 75 14.78 8.12 -9.99
N LEU A 76 14.73 7.60 -8.76
CA LEU A 76 14.60 8.43 -7.56
C LEU A 76 15.95 8.99 -7.11
N GLN A 77 15.91 10.22 -6.61
CA GLN A 77 17.05 10.82 -5.91
C GLN A 77 17.00 10.43 -4.42
N PRO A 78 18.13 10.35 -3.72
CA PRO A 78 18.20 10.00 -2.30
C PRO A 78 17.28 10.82 -1.38
N ARG A 79 17.03 12.10 -1.70
CA ARG A 79 16.13 12.98 -0.95
C ARG A 79 14.65 12.64 -1.07
N GLN A 80 14.27 11.80 -2.05
CA GLN A 80 12.89 11.32 -2.25
C GLN A 80 12.59 10.08 -1.42
N VAL A 81 13.59 9.51 -0.73
CA VAL A 81 13.43 8.37 0.16
C VAL A 81 13.44 8.85 1.61
N LEU A 82 12.26 8.99 2.19
CA LEU A 82 12.04 9.39 3.57
C LEU A 82 12.24 8.19 4.50
N CYS A 83 13.15 8.32 5.47
CA CYS A 83 13.62 7.20 6.28
C CYS A 83 13.05 7.23 7.68
N GLU A 84 12.16 6.30 8.00
CA GLU A 84 11.68 6.06 9.36
C GLU A 84 12.77 5.35 10.18
N PRO A 85 13.13 5.84 11.38
CA PRO A 85 14.08 5.14 12.26
C PRO A 85 13.48 3.85 12.83
N ILE A 86 12.19 3.88 13.16
CA ILE A 86 11.39 2.74 13.65
C ILE A 86 9.99 2.77 13.03
N GLY A 87 9.36 1.62 12.84
CA GLY A 87 7.99 1.54 12.33
C GLY A 87 6.96 1.99 13.40
N ARG A 88 6.12 2.96 13.06
CA ARG A 88 5.03 3.46 13.91
C ARG A 88 3.65 3.35 13.24
N ASN A 89 3.50 2.42 12.29
CA ASN A 89 2.28 2.25 11.49
C ASN A 89 2.07 3.41 10.49
N THR A 90 0.91 3.48 9.82
CA THR A 90 0.73 4.32 8.63
C THR A 90 0.47 5.80 8.91
N ALA A 91 -0.07 6.18 10.09
CA ALA A 91 -0.32 7.59 10.35
C ALA A 91 0.99 8.41 10.47
N PRO A 92 2.01 8.04 11.28
CA PRO A 92 3.30 8.75 11.29
C PRO A 92 4.03 8.72 9.95
N CYS A 93 3.94 7.61 9.20
CA CYS A 93 4.46 7.49 7.83
C CYS A 93 3.88 8.57 6.91
N ILE A 94 2.56 8.70 6.90
CA ILE A 94 1.83 9.69 6.09
C ILE A 94 2.08 11.12 6.59
N ALA A 95 2.14 11.32 7.91
CA ALA A 95 2.48 12.63 8.49
C ALA A 95 3.86 13.09 8.01
N TYR A 96 4.89 12.25 8.09
CA TYR A 96 6.23 12.58 7.62
C TYR A 96 6.21 13.07 6.16
N ALA A 97 5.56 12.31 5.27
CA ALA A 97 5.45 12.72 3.87
C ALA A 97 4.62 14.01 3.70
N ALA A 98 3.50 14.15 4.41
CA ALA A 98 2.62 15.32 4.30
C ALA A 98 3.31 16.62 4.75
N TYR A 99 4.05 16.59 5.89
CA TYR A 99 4.78 17.77 6.36
C TYR A 99 5.99 18.10 5.47
N THR A 100 6.68 17.08 4.93
CA THR A 100 7.71 17.27 3.92
C THR A 100 7.15 17.94 2.67
N LEU A 101 6.03 17.46 2.15
CA LEU A 101 5.36 18.06 0.99
C LEU A 101 4.83 19.46 1.29
N ARG A 102 4.28 19.71 2.48
CA ARG A 102 3.83 21.05 2.90
C ARG A 102 4.92 22.09 2.79
N LYS A 103 6.16 21.72 3.17
CA LYS A 103 7.33 22.59 3.05
C LYS A 103 7.75 22.81 1.61
N ILE A 104 7.70 21.76 0.77
CA ILE A 104 8.12 21.83 -0.64
C ILE A 104 7.09 22.55 -1.50
N ASN A 105 5.82 22.21 -1.35
CA ASN A 105 4.69 22.72 -2.12
C ASN A 105 3.40 22.70 -1.27
N PRO A 106 3.00 23.84 -0.69
CA PRO A 106 1.78 23.94 0.12
C PRO A 106 0.48 23.56 -0.59
N GLU A 107 0.46 23.68 -1.93
CA GLU A 107 -0.70 23.36 -2.78
C GLU A 107 -0.65 21.91 -3.31
N ALA A 108 0.24 21.06 -2.77
CA ALA A 108 0.39 19.69 -3.24
C ALA A 108 -0.86 18.86 -3.03
N GLU A 109 -1.20 18.09 -4.06
CA GLU A 109 -2.10 16.95 -3.98
C GLU A 109 -1.29 15.68 -3.77
N MET A 110 -1.72 14.85 -2.86
CA MET A 110 -0.99 13.69 -2.40
C MET A 110 -1.78 12.41 -2.67
N ILE A 111 -1.21 11.53 -3.50
CA ILE A 111 -1.64 10.13 -3.61
C ILE A 111 -0.78 9.34 -2.64
N VAL A 112 -1.40 8.56 -1.77
CA VAL A 112 -0.72 7.62 -0.85
C VAL A 112 -1.07 6.21 -1.24
N THR A 113 -0.08 5.35 -1.42
CA THR A 113 -0.28 3.96 -1.84
C THR A 113 0.67 3.01 -1.12
N PRO A 114 0.23 1.79 -0.78
CA PRO A 114 1.14 0.72 -0.38
C PRO A 114 2.08 0.31 -1.51
N ALA A 115 3.29 -0.13 -1.16
CA ALA A 115 4.32 -0.54 -2.12
C ALA A 115 4.09 -1.92 -2.77
N ASP A 116 3.13 -2.72 -2.27
CA ASP A 116 3.10 -4.17 -2.46
C ASP A 116 1.74 -4.73 -2.89
N HIS A 117 0.89 -3.88 -3.48
CA HIS A 117 -0.40 -4.29 -4.04
C HIS A 117 -0.32 -4.60 -5.54
N LEU A 118 -1.11 -5.58 -5.96
CA LEU A 118 -1.32 -5.91 -7.36
C LEU A 118 -2.53 -5.18 -7.91
N ILE A 119 -2.40 -4.68 -9.14
CA ILE A 119 -3.48 -4.12 -9.97
C ILE A 119 -3.38 -4.80 -11.34
N LEU A 120 -4.45 -5.41 -11.81
CA LEU A 120 -4.46 -6.12 -13.09
C LEU A 120 -4.87 -5.23 -14.26
N ASN A 121 -5.81 -4.31 -14.05
CA ASN A 121 -6.28 -3.37 -15.07
C ASN A 121 -5.83 -1.95 -14.71
N GLU A 122 -4.63 -1.59 -15.18
CA GLU A 122 -4.05 -0.26 -14.91
C GLU A 122 -4.79 0.87 -15.62
N THR A 123 -5.44 0.62 -16.77
CA THR A 123 -6.21 1.63 -17.49
C THR A 123 -7.40 2.13 -16.67
N ASP A 124 -8.21 1.22 -16.16
CA ASP A 124 -9.36 1.58 -15.31
C ASP A 124 -8.89 2.17 -13.99
N PHE A 125 -7.83 1.62 -13.42
CA PHE A 125 -7.21 2.17 -12.22
C PHE A 125 -6.78 3.63 -12.40
N HIS A 126 -6.08 3.96 -13.49
CA HIS A 126 -5.65 5.33 -13.78
C HIS A 126 -6.85 6.29 -13.96
N ALA A 127 -7.93 5.84 -14.58
CA ALA A 127 -9.15 6.64 -14.71
C ALA A 127 -9.72 6.98 -13.32
N ILE A 128 -9.84 5.98 -12.45
CA ILE A 128 -10.35 6.15 -11.09
C ILE A 128 -9.47 7.10 -10.27
N ILE A 129 -8.14 6.97 -10.33
CA ILE A 129 -7.23 7.86 -9.61
C ILE A 129 -7.36 9.31 -10.09
N ARG A 130 -7.53 9.53 -11.41
CA ARG A 130 -7.76 10.88 -11.95
C ARG A 130 -9.08 11.48 -11.47
N GLU A 131 -10.15 10.71 -11.45
CA GLU A 131 -11.44 11.15 -10.89
C GLU A 131 -11.33 11.53 -9.41
N CYS A 132 -10.56 10.76 -8.63
CA CYS A 132 -10.31 11.06 -7.22
C CYS A 132 -9.50 12.36 -7.04
N LEU A 133 -8.46 12.59 -7.86
CA LEU A 133 -7.68 13.82 -7.86
C LEU A 133 -8.54 15.03 -8.20
N GLU A 134 -9.33 14.96 -9.28
CA GLU A 134 -10.23 16.04 -9.68
C GLU A 134 -11.29 16.37 -8.60
N PHE A 135 -11.74 15.36 -7.86
CA PHE A 135 -12.68 15.58 -6.76
C PHE A 135 -11.98 16.23 -5.56
N ALA A 136 -10.80 15.73 -5.16
CA ALA A 136 -10.03 16.28 -4.05
C ALA A 136 -9.56 17.71 -4.32
N ASP A 137 -9.27 18.05 -5.59
CA ASP A 137 -8.91 19.43 -5.97
C ASP A 137 -10.04 20.43 -5.71
N ARG A 138 -11.28 20.01 -5.93
CA ARG A 138 -12.46 20.90 -5.80
C ARG A 138 -13.11 20.89 -4.42
N HIS A 139 -12.75 19.92 -3.57
CA HIS A 139 -13.39 19.70 -2.29
C HIS A 139 -12.35 19.50 -1.18
N ASP A 140 -12.71 19.86 0.05
CA ASP A 140 -11.98 19.41 1.24
C ASP A 140 -12.37 17.96 1.52
N ALA A 141 -11.64 17.02 0.91
CA ALA A 141 -12.00 15.61 0.92
C ALA A 141 -10.79 14.71 1.24
N LEU A 142 -11.03 13.72 2.07
CA LEU A 142 -10.14 12.59 2.30
C LEU A 142 -10.65 11.41 1.46
N MET A 143 -10.08 11.26 0.26
CA MET A 143 -10.52 10.23 -0.68
C MET A 143 -9.88 8.88 -0.39
N THR A 144 -10.64 7.80 -0.57
CA THR A 144 -10.11 6.44 -0.65
C THR A 144 -10.73 5.68 -1.82
N VAL A 145 -10.11 4.54 -2.18
CA VAL A 145 -10.59 3.65 -3.24
C VAL A 145 -11.24 2.42 -2.63
N GLY A 146 -12.46 2.12 -3.05
CA GLY A 146 -13.25 0.99 -2.59
C GLY A 146 -13.27 -0.16 -3.59
N ILE A 147 -13.13 -1.40 -3.10
CA ILE A 147 -13.15 -2.64 -3.88
C ILE A 147 -14.32 -3.50 -3.45
N LYS A 148 -15.07 -4.05 -4.40
CA LYS A 148 -16.19 -4.94 -4.07
C LYS A 148 -15.68 -6.23 -3.40
N PRO A 149 -16.14 -6.57 -2.19
CA PRO A 149 -15.71 -7.78 -1.50
C PRO A 149 -16.14 -9.04 -2.25
N SER A 150 -15.22 -9.99 -2.39
CA SER A 150 -15.48 -11.34 -2.92
C SER A 150 -15.55 -12.41 -1.85
N ARG A 151 -15.18 -12.09 -0.61
CA ARG A 151 -15.15 -12.97 0.57
C ARG A 151 -15.17 -12.15 1.86
N PRO A 152 -15.49 -12.75 3.02
CA PRO A 152 -15.43 -12.07 4.32
C PRO A 152 -13.99 -12.05 4.88
N ASP A 153 -13.16 -11.14 4.36
CA ASP A 153 -11.78 -11.00 4.81
C ASP A 153 -11.69 -10.12 6.06
N THR A 154 -11.02 -10.60 7.11
CA THR A 154 -10.84 -9.89 8.37
C THR A 154 -9.56 -9.05 8.40
N GLY A 155 -8.75 -9.09 7.35
CA GLY A 155 -7.51 -8.33 7.21
C GLY A 155 -7.69 -6.96 6.59
N TYR A 156 -8.90 -6.63 6.09
CA TYR A 156 -9.19 -5.37 5.38
C TYR A 156 -10.14 -4.47 6.16
N GLY A 157 -10.06 -3.17 5.89
CA GLY A 157 -11.09 -2.23 6.25
C GLY A 157 -12.32 -2.34 5.33
N TYR A 158 -13.48 -2.06 5.87
CA TYR A 158 -14.77 -2.05 5.17
C TYR A 158 -15.39 -0.66 5.18
N ILE A 159 -15.91 -0.24 4.04
CA ILE A 159 -16.46 1.10 3.81
C ILE A 159 -17.89 0.96 3.33
N GLN A 160 -18.85 1.63 4.00
CA GLN A 160 -20.22 1.78 3.53
C GLN A 160 -20.42 3.14 2.87
N LYS A 161 -20.97 3.18 1.69
CA LYS A 161 -21.33 4.40 0.97
C LYS A 161 -22.61 5.03 1.57
N SER A 162 -22.67 6.37 1.55
CA SER A 162 -23.89 7.09 1.97
C SER A 162 -24.98 7.09 0.91
N ASN A 163 -24.59 6.99 -0.38
CA ASN A 163 -25.49 7.00 -1.52
C ASN A 163 -24.90 6.20 -2.69
N ASN A 164 -25.59 6.16 -3.84
CA ASN A 164 -25.16 5.42 -5.03
C ASN A 164 -24.36 6.26 -6.04
N ASP A 165 -23.93 7.46 -5.67
CA ASP A 165 -23.10 8.29 -6.54
C ASP A 165 -21.76 7.61 -6.87
N VAL A 166 -21.16 8.00 -8.00
CA VAL A 166 -19.86 7.47 -8.44
C VAL A 166 -18.79 7.71 -7.36
N ILE A 167 -18.71 8.93 -6.84
CA ILE A 167 -17.96 9.30 -5.64
C ILE A 167 -18.98 9.61 -4.55
N SER A 168 -18.93 8.88 -3.46
CA SER A 168 -19.88 8.98 -2.36
C SER A 168 -19.18 9.30 -1.05
N ARG A 169 -19.81 10.10 -0.20
CA ARG A 169 -19.38 10.25 1.18
C ARG A 169 -19.42 8.89 1.89
N VAL A 170 -18.45 8.63 2.75
CA VAL A 170 -18.42 7.43 3.57
C VAL A 170 -19.43 7.59 4.71
N LYS A 171 -20.32 6.61 4.86
CA LYS A 171 -21.29 6.53 5.96
C LYS A 171 -20.69 5.82 7.17
N CYS A 172 -19.90 4.77 6.93
CA CYS A 172 -19.26 3.99 7.95
C CYS A 172 -17.93 3.47 7.42
N PHE A 173 -16.90 3.54 8.23
CA PHE A 173 -15.60 2.92 8.00
C PHE A 173 -15.28 2.02 9.18
N THR A 174 -14.94 0.75 8.94
CA THR A 174 -14.63 -0.24 9.98
C THR A 174 -13.37 -0.99 9.61
N GLU A 175 -12.29 -0.74 10.32
CA GLU A 175 -11.00 -1.37 10.06
C GLU A 175 -10.95 -2.76 10.72
N LYS A 176 -10.60 -3.78 9.94
CA LYS A 176 -10.35 -5.17 10.35
C LYS A 176 -11.42 -5.75 11.30
N PRO A 177 -12.68 -5.88 10.84
CA PRO A 177 -13.76 -6.43 11.65
C PRO A 177 -13.49 -7.89 12.03
N ASN A 178 -14.22 -8.40 13.02
CA ASN A 178 -14.25 -9.84 13.27
C ASN A 178 -14.97 -10.58 12.11
N LEU A 179 -14.85 -11.92 12.09
CA LEU A 179 -15.38 -12.73 10.98
C LEU A 179 -16.90 -12.61 10.83
N GLU A 180 -17.66 -12.59 11.92
CA GLU A 180 -19.12 -12.49 11.90
C GLU A 180 -19.57 -11.16 11.27
N LEU A 181 -18.94 -10.06 11.65
CA LEU A 181 -19.22 -8.75 11.06
C LEU A 181 -18.80 -8.67 9.60
N ALA A 182 -17.65 -9.24 9.24
CA ALA A 182 -17.18 -9.31 7.85
C ALA A 182 -18.16 -10.11 6.97
N GLN A 183 -18.71 -11.24 7.47
CA GLN A 183 -19.73 -12.02 6.79
C GLN A 183 -21.01 -11.20 6.56
N THR A 184 -21.46 -10.48 7.58
CA THR A 184 -22.62 -9.59 7.49
C THR A 184 -22.40 -8.50 6.44
N PHE A 185 -21.23 -7.87 6.39
CA PHE A 185 -20.89 -6.83 5.41
C PHE A 185 -20.90 -7.35 3.96
N VAL A 186 -20.38 -8.56 3.74
CA VAL A 186 -20.41 -9.17 2.40
C VAL A 186 -21.83 -9.55 2.00
N GLN A 187 -22.64 -10.13 2.91
CA GLN A 187 -23.99 -10.55 2.64
C GLN A 187 -24.96 -9.39 2.32
N CYS A 188 -24.82 -8.26 3.01
CA CYS A 188 -25.68 -7.12 2.73
C CYS A 188 -25.35 -6.41 1.40
N GLY A 189 -24.13 -6.59 0.85
CA GLY A 189 -23.73 -6.09 -0.46
C GLY A 189 -23.47 -4.59 -0.55
N GLU A 190 -23.58 -3.86 0.57
CA GLU A 190 -23.41 -2.39 0.62
C GLU A 190 -22.00 -1.94 1.02
N PHE A 191 -21.14 -2.88 1.43
CA PHE A 191 -19.80 -2.58 1.89
C PHE A 191 -18.75 -2.89 0.83
N PHE A 192 -17.67 -2.12 0.85
CA PHE A 192 -16.52 -2.25 -0.02
C PHE A 192 -15.26 -2.39 0.82
N TRP A 193 -14.25 -3.14 0.36
CA TRP A 193 -12.95 -3.15 0.99
C TRP A 193 -12.24 -1.81 0.76
N ASN A 194 -11.56 -1.31 1.78
CA ASN A 194 -10.61 -0.23 1.65
C ASN A 194 -9.34 -0.73 0.95
N ALA A 195 -9.02 -0.19 -0.21
CA ALA A 195 -7.80 -0.55 -0.94
C ALA A 195 -6.51 -0.02 -0.29
N GLY A 196 -6.60 0.84 0.73
CA GLY A 196 -5.45 1.48 1.35
C GLY A 196 -4.75 2.50 0.43
N ILE A 197 -5.44 2.96 -0.60
CA ILE A 197 -5.00 4.02 -1.51
C ILE A 197 -5.79 5.27 -1.18
N PHE A 198 -5.07 6.35 -0.86
CA PHE A 198 -5.69 7.59 -0.41
C PHE A 198 -5.28 8.76 -1.30
N ILE A 199 -6.19 9.70 -1.49
CA ILE A 199 -5.95 10.91 -2.28
C ILE A 199 -6.54 12.12 -1.55
N TRP A 200 -5.75 13.16 -1.37
CA TRP A 200 -6.14 14.39 -0.69
C TRP A 200 -5.19 15.55 -0.98
N LYS A 201 -5.59 16.77 -0.67
CA LYS A 201 -4.66 17.90 -0.56
C LYS A 201 -3.81 17.75 0.70
N VAL A 202 -2.58 18.16 0.64
CA VAL A 202 -1.69 18.21 1.82
C VAL A 202 -2.30 19.05 2.94
N SER A 203 -2.98 20.15 2.62
CA SER A 203 -3.70 20.96 3.59
C SER A 203 -4.82 20.20 4.30
N SER A 204 -5.64 19.42 3.56
CA SER A 204 -6.74 18.64 4.12
C SER A 204 -6.27 17.55 5.09
N ILE A 205 -5.20 16.82 4.74
CA ILE A 205 -4.69 15.78 5.63
C ILE A 205 -4.00 16.37 6.87
N ILE A 206 -3.28 17.48 6.75
CA ILE A 206 -2.69 18.16 7.92
C ILE A 206 -3.78 18.68 8.87
N GLU A 207 -4.86 19.25 8.34
CA GLU A 207 -6.02 19.65 9.15
C GLU A 207 -6.67 18.46 9.84
N ALA A 208 -6.78 17.31 9.16
CA ALA A 208 -7.29 16.07 9.74
C ALA A 208 -6.36 15.56 10.87
N PHE A 209 -5.03 15.65 10.72
CA PHE A 209 -4.09 15.38 11.82
C PHE A 209 -4.30 16.33 13.00
N CYS A 210 -4.48 17.62 12.76
CA CYS A 210 -4.75 18.62 13.80
C CYS A 210 -6.00 18.25 14.61
N ARG A 211 -7.08 17.84 13.94
CA ARG A 211 -8.36 17.51 14.59
C ARG A 211 -8.39 16.16 15.31
N HIS A 212 -7.83 15.13 14.68
CA HIS A 212 -8.02 13.73 15.11
C HIS A 212 -6.78 13.10 15.77
N LEU A 213 -5.59 13.64 15.48
CA LEU A 213 -4.30 13.20 16.02
C LEU A 213 -3.43 14.40 16.44
N PRO A 214 -3.92 15.26 17.37
CA PRO A 214 -3.25 16.52 17.72
C PRO A 214 -1.83 16.33 18.25
N GLU A 215 -1.54 15.21 18.94
CA GLU A 215 -0.18 14.90 19.39
C GLU A 215 0.78 14.72 18.21
N HIS A 216 0.37 13.96 17.16
CA HIS A 216 1.18 13.79 15.94
C HIS A 216 1.33 15.11 15.20
N HIS A 217 0.24 15.89 15.08
CA HIS A 217 0.28 17.22 14.48
C HIS A 217 1.31 18.12 15.18
N ALA A 218 1.30 18.19 16.52
CA ALA A 218 2.24 19.00 17.28
C ALA A 218 3.69 18.58 17.04
N LEU A 219 3.98 17.27 17.11
CA LEU A 219 5.33 16.74 16.89
C LEU A 219 5.88 17.06 15.50
N PHE A 220 5.12 16.78 14.43
CA PHE A 220 5.58 17.03 13.06
C PHE A 220 5.62 18.52 12.71
N SER A 221 4.71 19.33 13.24
CA SER A 221 4.73 20.79 13.07
C SER A 221 5.97 21.42 13.68
N ALA A 222 6.39 20.94 14.85
CA ALA A 222 7.56 21.48 15.55
C ALA A 222 8.87 21.30 14.77
N ILE A 223 8.98 20.25 13.95
CA ILE A 223 10.19 19.94 13.19
C ILE A 223 10.11 20.37 11.72
N MET A 224 9.05 21.06 11.28
CA MET A 224 8.82 21.34 9.86
C MET A 224 9.99 22.10 9.22
N GLU A 225 10.63 23.01 9.97
CA GLU A 225 11.78 23.77 9.48
C GLU A 225 13.05 22.90 9.33
N ASP A 226 13.12 21.78 10.03
CA ASP A 226 14.26 20.87 9.97
C ASP A 226 14.17 19.88 8.79
N LEU A 227 12.96 19.60 8.28
CA LEU A 227 12.73 18.69 7.15
C LEU A 227 13.48 19.19 5.89
N GLY A 228 14.16 18.29 5.18
CA GLY A 228 14.98 18.61 4.00
C GLY A 228 16.30 19.32 4.32
N THR A 229 16.72 19.38 5.58
CA THR A 229 18.01 19.96 6.04
C THR A 229 18.88 18.88 6.70
N ASP A 230 20.12 19.22 7.03
CA ASP A 230 21.04 18.33 7.75
C ASP A 230 20.54 17.97 9.17
N ARG A 231 19.52 18.65 9.70
CA ARG A 231 18.91 18.36 10.99
C ARG A 231 17.74 17.38 10.92
N GLU A 232 17.27 17.05 9.72
CA GLU A 232 16.09 16.20 9.52
C GLU A 232 16.23 14.86 10.22
N GLU A 233 17.36 14.19 10.09
CA GLU A 233 17.56 12.84 10.66
C GLU A 233 17.37 12.84 12.18
N ALA A 234 17.99 13.79 12.89
CA ALA A 234 17.87 13.90 14.35
C ALA A 234 16.44 14.30 14.78
N ALA A 235 15.81 15.22 14.05
CA ALA A 235 14.44 15.66 14.32
C ALA A 235 13.42 14.51 14.13
N ILE A 236 13.54 13.74 13.05
CA ILE A 236 12.69 12.57 12.79
C ILE A 236 12.91 11.46 13.82
N GLU A 237 14.15 11.24 14.26
CA GLU A 237 14.44 10.27 15.32
C GLU A 237 13.72 10.62 16.62
N GLN A 238 13.73 11.89 17.02
CA GLN A 238 12.99 12.37 18.17
C GLN A 238 11.48 12.16 17.98
N VAL A 239 10.89 12.63 16.88
CA VAL A 239 9.44 12.49 16.62
C VAL A 239 9.01 11.03 16.67
N PHE A 240 9.72 10.12 16.01
CA PHE A 240 9.35 8.71 16.00
C PHE A 240 9.56 8.01 17.33
N SER A 241 10.44 8.52 18.21
CA SER A 241 10.57 8.00 19.57
C SER A 241 9.35 8.34 20.44
N GLU A 242 8.76 9.51 20.25
CA GLU A 242 7.65 10.07 21.05
C GLU A 242 6.27 9.72 20.47
N CYS A 243 6.12 9.65 19.14
CA CYS A 243 4.83 9.46 18.51
C CYS A 243 4.24 8.06 18.76
N ARG A 244 2.94 8.02 19.02
CA ARG A 244 2.21 6.76 19.20
C ARG A 244 2.06 6.03 17.87
N ALA A 245 2.23 4.69 17.88
CA ALA A 245 1.97 3.84 16.72
C ALA A 245 0.45 3.71 16.48
N ILE A 246 -0.01 4.20 15.33
CA ILE A 246 -1.43 4.12 14.92
C ILE A 246 -1.53 4.12 13.40
N SER A 247 -2.51 3.37 12.84
CA SER A 247 -2.80 3.48 11.41
C SER A 247 -3.59 4.74 11.09
N ILE A 248 -3.48 5.21 9.85
CA ILE A 248 -4.28 6.33 9.33
C ILE A 248 -5.77 6.00 9.38
N ASP A 249 -6.11 4.72 9.17
CA ASP A 249 -7.48 4.22 9.19
C ASP A 249 -8.12 4.45 10.55
N TYR A 250 -7.52 3.94 11.63
CA TYR A 250 -8.00 4.14 13.00
C TYR A 250 -7.84 5.58 13.51
N GLY A 251 -6.76 6.24 13.08
CA GLY A 251 -6.43 7.58 13.56
C GLY A 251 -7.33 8.67 12.98
N ILE A 252 -7.64 8.58 11.70
CA ILE A 252 -8.31 9.63 10.93
C ILE A 252 -9.52 9.10 10.14
N MET A 253 -9.37 8.05 9.31
CA MET A 253 -10.40 7.66 8.35
C MET A 253 -11.71 7.19 8.99
N GLU A 254 -11.66 6.55 10.16
CA GLU A 254 -12.84 6.17 10.92
C GLU A 254 -13.54 7.34 11.62
N LYS A 255 -12.86 8.50 11.79
CA LYS A 255 -13.32 9.62 12.61
C LYS A 255 -13.70 10.85 11.82
N ALA A 256 -13.02 11.06 10.69
CA ALA A 256 -13.23 12.24 9.87
C ALA A 256 -14.60 12.17 9.16
N ASP A 257 -15.26 13.30 9.08
CA ASP A 257 -16.59 13.43 8.48
C ASP A 257 -16.55 13.81 6.98
N ASN A 258 -15.37 14.18 6.46
CA ASN A 258 -15.10 14.51 5.05
C ASN A 258 -14.41 13.36 4.28
N VAL A 259 -14.67 12.11 4.66
CA VAL A 259 -14.17 10.93 3.93
C VAL A 259 -15.09 10.58 2.79
N TYR A 260 -14.51 10.37 1.61
CA TYR A 260 -15.21 9.98 0.39
C TYR A 260 -14.58 8.73 -0.23
N VAL A 261 -15.39 7.94 -0.92
CA VAL A 261 -14.93 6.72 -1.60
C VAL A 261 -15.33 6.72 -3.07
N ARG A 262 -14.39 6.36 -3.94
CA ARG A 262 -14.61 5.97 -5.32
C ARG A 262 -14.42 4.46 -5.45
N CYS A 263 -15.49 3.74 -5.72
CA CYS A 263 -15.42 2.28 -5.89
C CYS A 263 -15.05 1.90 -7.31
N GLY A 264 -14.27 0.83 -7.48
CA GLY A 264 -13.88 0.32 -8.79
C GLY A 264 -13.57 -1.17 -8.79
N ASP A 265 -13.54 -1.74 -9.99
CA ASP A 265 -13.11 -3.11 -10.24
C ASP A 265 -11.98 -3.09 -11.27
N PHE A 266 -10.77 -3.18 -10.79
CA PHE A 266 -9.54 -3.15 -11.61
C PHE A 266 -8.60 -4.31 -11.25
N GLY A 267 -9.15 -5.39 -10.67
CA GLY A 267 -8.38 -6.57 -10.31
C GLY A 267 -7.36 -6.30 -9.20
N TRP A 268 -7.79 -5.64 -8.12
CA TRP A 268 -6.97 -5.34 -6.96
C TRP A 268 -6.77 -6.57 -6.06
N SER A 269 -5.55 -6.70 -5.55
CA SER A 269 -5.21 -7.63 -4.46
C SER A 269 -4.05 -7.06 -3.64
N ASP A 270 -4.14 -7.19 -2.30
CA ASP A 270 -3.01 -6.90 -1.41
C ASP A 270 -1.91 -7.97 -1.47
N VAL A 271 -2.18 -9.08 -2.18
CA VAL A 271 -1.29 -10.26 -2.23
C VAL A 271 -0.77 -10.60 -0.82
N GLY A 272 -1.69 -10.69 0.15
CA GLY A 272 -1.34 -10.77 1.58
C GLY A 272 -0.99 -12.17 2.07
N THR A 273 -1.28 -13.22 1.31
CA THR A 273 -1.11 -14.63 1.71
C THR A 273 -0.68 -15.50 0.53
N TRP A 274 -0.13 -16.69 0.82
CA TRP A 274 0.14 -17.71 -0.20
C TRP A 274 -1.12 -18.14 -0.96
N GLY A 275 -2.29 -18.14 -0.30
CA GLY A 275 -3.56 -18.38 -0.95
C GLY A 275 -3.89 -17.36 -2.03
N SER A 276 -3.61 -16.07 -1.79
CA SER A 276 -3.74 -15.00 -2.79
C SER A 276 -2.78 -15.21 -3.95
N VAL A 277 -1.52 -15.58 -3.68
CA VAL A 277 -0.54 -15.93 -4.72
C VAL A 277 -1.03 -17.10 -5.56
N TYR A 278 -1.54 -18.16 -4.92
CA TYR A 278 -2.09 -19.31 -5.63
C TYR A 278 -3.24 -18.92 -6.57
N GLN A 279 -4.17 -18.09 -6.10
CA GLN A 279 -5.31 -17.66 -6.93
C GLN A 279 -4.86 -16.86 -8.17
N LEU A 280 -3.84 -16.03 -8.03
CA LEU A 280 -3.31 -15.13 -9.07
C LEU A 280 -2.32 -15.82 -10.02
N SER A 281 -1.67 -16.91 -9.58
CA SER A 281 -0.66 -17.60 -10.37
C SER A 281 -1.29 -18.46 -11.47
N ARG A 282 -0.55 -18.59 -12.58
CA ARG A 282 -0.86 -19.58 -13.62
C ARG A 282 -0.67 -21.00 -13.04
N LYS A 283 -1.57 -21.91 -13.37
CA LYS A 283 -1.56 -23.30 -12.88
C LYS A 283 -1.32 -24.29 -14.03
N ASP A 284 -0.62 -25.37 -13.72
CA ASP A 284 -0.51 -26.51 -14.62
C ASP A 284 -1.80 -27.37 -14.64
N ALA A 285 -1.82 -28.44 -15.45
CA ALA A 285 -2.98 -29.34 -15.59
C ALA A 285 -3.39 -30.04 -14.29
N TYR A 286 -2.53 -30.05 -13.28
CA TYR A 286 -2.77 -30.66 -11.96
C TYR A 286 -3.02 -29.61 -10.86
N ALA A 287 -3.32 -28.37 -11.29
CA ALA A 287 -3.55 -27.22 -10.43
C ALA A 287 -2.35 -26.85 -9.53
N ASN A 288 -1.11 -27.09 -10.00
CA ASN A 288 0.07 -26.59 -9.30
C ASN A 288 0.47 -25.19 -9.84
N ALA A 289 0.75 -24.25 -8.94
CA ALA A 289 1.35 -22.97 -9.24
C ALA A 289 2.87 -23.08 -9.09
N LYS A 290 3.63 -22.85 -10.17
CA LYS A 290 5.08 -23.00 -10.22
C LYS A 290 5.76 -21.67 -10.52
N SER A 291 6.85 -21.34 -9.82
CA SER A 291 7.58 -20.09 -10.02
C SER A 291 8.40 -20.06 -11.31
N ASN A 292 8.83 -21.24 -11.82
CA ASN A 292 9.61 -21.36 -13.07
C ASN A 292 9.52 -22.79 -13.63
N ASP A 293 10.07 -22.97 -14.83
CA ASP A 293 10.06 -24.25 -15.59
C ASP A 293 11.00 -25.32 -15.01
N GLY A 294 11.87 -24.98 -14.06
CA GLY A 294 12.73 -25.95 -13.36
C GLY A 294 12.00 -26.82 -12.34
N CYS A 295 10.68 -26.63 -12.15
CA CYS A 295 9.85 -27.39 -11.22
C CYS A 295 9.19 -28.60 -11.91
N TYR A 296 9.77 -29.80 -11.73
CA TYR A 296 9.21 -31.06 -12.22
C TYR A 296 8.34 -31.71 -11.16
N THR A 297 7.08 -31.99 -11.48
CA THR A 297 6.09 -32.54 -10.53
C THR A 297 5.57 -33.89 -11.00
N TYR A 298 5.54 -34.89 -10.09
CA TYR A 298 4.99 -36.23 -10.32
C TYR A 298 3.99 -36.53 -9.19
N ASP A 299 2.80 -37.02 -9.52
CA ASP A 299 1.73 -37.31 -8.54
C ASP A 299 1.50 -36.15 -7.54
N THR A 300 1.74 -34.91 -7.98
CA THR A 300 1.65 -33.68 -7.17
C THR A 300 0.53 -32.80 -7.71
N ARG A 301 -0.36 -32.32 -6.84
CA ARG A 301 -1.51 -31.51 -7.23
C ARG A 301 -1.85 -30.43 -6.22
N ASN A 302 -2.52 -29.38 -6.70
CA ASN A 302 -3.07 -28.28 -5.89
C ASN A 302 -2.02 -27.64 -4.96
N SER A 303 -0.79 -27.50 -5.45
CA SER A 303 0.35 -27.07 -4.63
C SER A 303 1.01 -25.82 -5.20
N ILE A 304 1.63 -25.02 -4.33
CA ILE A 304 2.49 -23.90 -4.69
C ILE A 304 3.93 -24.37 -4.61
N ILE A 305 4.72 -24.15 -5.67
CA ILE A 305 6.13 -24.49 -5.73
C ILE A 305 6.90 -23.26 -6.15
N SER A 306 7.63 -22.70 -5.22
CA SER A 306 8.47 -21.50 -5.41
C SER A 306 9.92 -21.86 -5.17
N ILE A 307 10.71 -21.84 -6.24
CA ILE A 307 12.16 -22.05 -6.20
C ILE A 307 12.87 -20.92 -6.93
N PRO A 308 14.12 -20.57 -6.56
CA PRO A 308 14.90 -19.57 -7.25
C PRO A 308 15.09 -19.89 -8.74
N ALA A 309 15.23 -18.84 -9.56
CA ALA A 309 15.53 -18.98 -10.98
C ALA A 309 16.87 -19.74 -11.16
N GLY A 310 16.89 -20.67 -12.15
CA GLY A 310 18.08 -21.50 -12.43
C GLY A 310 18.25 -22.73 -11.56
N LYS A 311 17.47 -22.89 -10.47
CA LYS A 311 17.43 -24.16 -9.73
C LYS A 311 16.46 -25.16 -10.38
N ILE A 312 16.73 -26.44 -10.16
CA ILE A 312 15.90 -27.56 -10.57
C ILE A 312 15.39 -28.26 -9.32
N ALA A 313 14.07 -28.51 -9.26
CA ALA A 313 13.42 -29.30 -8.23
C ALA A 313 12.56 -30.42 -8.83
N VAL A 314 12.67 -31.61 -8.25
CA VAL A 314 11.81 -32.77 -8.54
C VAL A 314 10.96 -33.06 -7.33
N ILE A 315 9.64 -32.94 -7.48
CA ILE A 315 8.68 -33.06 -6.39
C ILE A 315 7.68 -34.15 -6.73
N LYS A 316 7.51 -35.13 -5.81
CA LYS A 316 6.61 -36.26 -6.00
C LYS A 316 5.69 -36.49 -4.83
N GLY A 317 4.41 -36.74 -5.09
CA GLY A 317 3.44 -37.24 -4.13
C GLY A 317 2.88 -36.19 -3.16
N LEU A 318 2.92 -34.90 -3.52
CA LEU A 318 2.36 -33.84 -2.68
C LEU A 318 0.94 -33.44 -3.13
N LYS A 319 0.11 -33.09 -2.15
CA LYS A 319 -1.23 -32.55 -2.37
C LYS A 319 -1.53 -31.46 -1.35
N ASP A 320 -1.96 -30.28 -1.82
CA ASP A 320 -2.30 -29.13 -0.97
C ASP A 320 -1.09 -28.59 -0.16
N TYR A 321 0.11 -28.57 -0.74
CA TYR A 321 1.35 -28.11 -0.09
C TYR A 321 1.85 -26.77 -0.64
N ILE A 322 2.56 -26.06 0.21
CA ILE A 322 3.39 -24.92 -0.17
C ILE A 322 4.85 -25.35 0.01
N VAL A 323 5.60 -25.39 -1.10
CA VAL A 323 7.02 -25.73 -1.13
C VAL A 323 7.77 -24.45 -1.52
N VAL A 324 8.66 -24.00 -0.66
CA VAL A 324 9.46 -22.78 -0.89
C VAL A 324 10.93 -23.10 -0.66
N ASP A 325 11.74 -22.85 -1.66
CA ASP A 325 13.21 -22.83 -1.57
C ASP A 325 13.67 -21.37 -1.71
N THR A 326 14.68 -21.01 -0.95
CA THR A 326 15.30 -19.68 -0.97
C THR A 326 16.83 -19.82 -1.02
N ASP A 327 17.50 -18.76 -1.46
CA ASP A 327 18.96 -18.65 -1.45
C ASP A 327 19.57 -18.66 -0.04
#